data_56a30ea08b02f91d11e4ae5511c5675c
#
_entry.id   56a30ea08b02f91d11e4ae5511c5675c
#
_cell.length_a   1.000
_cell.length_b   1.000
_cell.length_c   1.000
_cell.angle_alpha   90.00
_cell.angle_beta   90.00
_cell.angle_gamma   90.00
#
_symmetry.space_group_name_H-M   'P 1'
#
loop_
_entity.id
_entity.type
_entity.pdbx_description
1 polymer ?
#
loop_
_entity_poly.entity_id
_entity_poly.type
_entity_poly.pdbx_seq_one_letter_code
_entity_poly.pdbx_strand_id
1 'polypeptide(L)'
;MNAEKSRSGVWKDGTGRGRHTPKGRQLDSSALDDVRKLLGNRPRRRDLLIEYLHLIQDNYGYLSDLNLHALAEEMRISMAEIYEVATFYAHFDVVREGETPPPPLTVRVCDSLSCELAGSAALFEALMDDYDGGGKIRVVKAPCMGRCEVAPALEIGHNHIGRATTDKVAAAIDGNDIHPHIPSYQAISDYMEHGGYQTLKELRTGCCKPDEIEEKLLASGLRGLGGAGFPAGRKWSLVRAENGVRYLAVNGDEGEPGTFKDRHYLESEPHLFLEGALIAAWAIDAEKIYIYMRDEYPAVLEILRQEILALETMGLINPGYIDLRRGAGAYICGEESAMIESIEGKRGLPRHRPPFVAQSGIFGRPTLVQNVETLYWVARVCREGPSVLNATELNGRTGLRSYSVSGRVKEPGVKLLPAGSTITNIIEACGGMLEGHTFMAYQPGGPSSGLLPATIADVPLDFDTLQPHGSFIGSAAVVVLSDHDSARSAALNMLRFFESESCGQCTPCRVGCEKAVKLMQADRWDAALLEDLCQTMEDASICGLGQAAPNPIRLVIKHFPEEV
;
A
#
# COMPACT_ATOMS: atom_id res chain seq x y z
N MET A 1 -45.14 14.82 -31.79
CA MET A 1 -45.32 15.78 -30.67
C MET A 1 -45.03 15.18 -29.29
N ASN A 2 -45.01 13.86 -29.09
CA ASN A 2 -44.72 13.26 -27.77
C ASN A 2 -43.22 12.96 -27.49
N ALA A 3 -42.37 12.89 -28.49
CA ALA A 3 -40.98 12.57 -28.34
C ALA A 3 -40.10 13.76 -27.85
N GLU A 4 -40.49 14.99 -28.21
CA GLU A 4 -39.74 16.17 -27.73
C GLU A 4 -40.06 16.55 -26.28
N LYS A 5 -41.31 16.27 -25.81
CA LYS A 5 -41.69 16.54 -24.41
C LYS A 5 -41.10 15.53 -23.41
N SER A 6 -40.77 14.31 -23.83
CA SER A 6 -40.11 13.33 -22.98
C SER A 6 -38.60 13.62 -22.77
N ARG A 7 -37.96 14.34 -23.70
CA ARG A 7 -36.56 14.78 -23.59
C ARG A 7 -36.37 15.99 -22.68
N SER A 8 -37.45 16.71 -22.33
CA SER A 8 -37.43 17.86 -21.42
C SER A 8 -37.61 17.50 -19.94
N GLY A 9 -37.63 16.24 -19.59
CA GLY A 9 -37.78 15.79 -18.19
C GLY A 9 -39.18 15.98 -17.58
N VAL A 10 -40.18 16.40 -18.35
CA VAL A 10 -41.53 16.58 -17.85
C VAL A 10 -42.29 15.26 -17.88
N TRP A 11 -42.59 14.69 -16.72
CA TRP A 11 -43.33 13.45 -16.56
C TRP A 11 -44.81 13.76 -16.24
N LYS A 12 -45.72 13.02 -16.83
CA LYS A 12 -47.16 13.10 -16.48
C LYS A 12 -47.41 12.26 -15.21
N ASP A 13 -48.07 12.86 -14.23
CA ASP A 13 -48.38 12.27 -12.93
C ASP A 13 -49.68 11.41 -12.94
N GLY A 14 -50.17 11.04 -14.06
CA GLY A 14 -51.45 10.30 -14.21
C GLY A 14 -52.69 11.19 -14.17
N THR A 15 -52.60 12.45 -13.72
CA THR A 15 -53.72 13.42 -13.73
C THR A 15 -53.65 14.34 -14.95
N GLY A 16 -52.70 14.13 -15.83
CA GLY A 16 -52.46 14.95 -17.01
C GLY A 16 -51.61 16.20 -16.78
N ARG A 17 -51.18 16.48 -15.53
CA ARG A 17 -50.26 17.57 -15.19
C ARG A 17 -48.82 17.06 -15.21
N GLY A 18 -47.98 17.66 -16.04
CA GLY A 18 -46.57 17.35 -16.07
C GLY A 18 -45.85 17.91 -14.83
N ARG A 19 -44.83 17.22 -14.32
CA ARG A 19 -43.92 17.79 -13.34
C ARG A 19 -43.06 18.87 -13.98
N HIS A 20 -42.98 20.03 -13.35
CA HIS A 20 -42.17 21.16 -13.82
C HIS A 20 -40.70 21.05 -13.38
N THR A 21 -40.41 20.21 -12.39
CA THR A 21 -39.05 19.99 -11.85
C THR A 21 -38.54 18.63 -12.27
N PRO A 22 -37.31 18.52 -12.78
CA PRO A 22 -36.67 17.24 -13.06
C PRO A 22 -36.58 16.40 -11.78
N LYS A 23 -36.59 15.06 -11.93
CA LYS A 23 -36.32 14.15 -10.82
C LYS A 23 -34.81 14.05 -10.57
N GLY A 24 -34.45 13.87 -9.31
CA GLY A 24 -33.05 13.70 -8.89
C GLY A 24 -32.36 15.03 -8.59
N ARG A 25 -31.10 14.95 -8.22
CA ARG A 25 -30.25 16.11 -7.95
C ARG A 25 -30.07 16.93 -9.23
N GLN A 26 -30.18 18.23 -9.11
CA GLN A 26 -29.91 19.15 -10.22
C GLN A 26 -28.44 19.49 -10.27
N LEU A 27 -27.87 19.58 -11.47
CA LEU A 27 -26.50 20.02 -11.67
C LEU A 27 -26.36 21.49 -11.25
N ASP A 28 -25.42 21.75 -10.35
CA ASP A 28 -25.02 23.10 -9.99
C ASP A 28 -24.01 23.64 -11.01
N SER A 29 -24.35 24.77 -11.64
CA SER A 29 -23.51 25.34 -12.70
C SER A 29 -22.19 25.91 -12.17
N SER A 30 -22.16 26.43 -10.94
CA SER A 30 -20.95 26.96 -10.32
C SER A 30 -19.98 25.83 -10.00
N ALA A 31 -20.48 24.77 -9.38
CA ALA A 31 -19.65 23.58 -9.08
C ALA A 31 -19.10 22.94 -10.36
N LEU A 32 -19.90 22.93 -11.46
CA LEU A 32 -19.44 22.43 -12.75
C LEU A 32 -18.28 23.28 -13.32
N ASP A 33 -18.41 24.60 -13.28
CA ASP A 33 -17.38 25.52 -13.77
C ASP A 33 -16.10 25.43 -12.92
N ASP A 34 -16.25 25.27 -11.60
CA ASP A 34 -15.10 25.10 -10.68
C ASP A 34 -14.37 23.78 -10.95
N VAL A 35 -15.10 22.67 -11.09
CA VAL A 35 -14.50 21.36 -11.45
C VAL A 35 -13.83 21.43 -12.82
N ARG A 36 -14.45 22.03 -13.82
CA ARG A 36 -13.85 22.24 -15.16
C ARG A 36 -12.55 23.02 -15.11
N LYS A 37 -12.54 24.10 -14.34
CA LYS A 37 -11.33 24.92 -14.14
C LYS A 37 -10.21 24.12 -13.46
N LEU A 38 -10.55 23.35 -12.43
CA LEU A 38 -9.58 22.51 -11.69
C LEU A 38 -9.00 21.40 -12.58
N LEU A 39 -9.83 20.75 -13.38
CA LEU A 39 -9.39 19.68 -14.29
C LEU A 39 -8.62 20.23 -15.51
N GLY A 40 -8.89 21.48 -15.94
CA GLY A 40 -8.24 22.09 -17.10
C GLY A 40 -8.35 21.21 -18.36
N ASN A 41 -7.27 21.11 -19.11
CA ASN A 41 -7.19 20.34 -20.36
C ASN A 41 -6.88 18.84 -20.17
N ARG A 42 -6.89 18.32 -18.95
CA ARG A 42 -6.63 16.90 -18.69
C ARG A 42 -7.69 16.01 -19.36
N PRO A 43 -7.34 14.82 -19.87
CA PRO A 43 -8.28 13.95 -20.58
C PRO A 43 -9.36 13.41 -19.62
N ARG A 44 -10.63 13.37 -20.07
CA ARG A 44 -11.77 12.87 -19.27
C ARG A 44 -11.91 11.34 -19.42
N ARG A 45 -10.85 10.60 -19.01
CA ARG A 45 -10.83 9.13 -19.05
C ARG A 45 -11.17 8.57 -17.67
N ARG A 46 -11.88 7.44 -17.64
CA ARG A 46 -12.32 6.78 -16.41
C ARG A 46 -11.14 6.42 -15.50
N ASP A 47 -10.06 5.95 -16.06
CA ASP A 47 -8.86 5.55 -15.32
C ASP A 47 -8.17 6.70 -14.55
N LEU A 48 -8.59 7.94 -14.78
CA LEU A 48 -8.13 9.13 -14.06
C LEU A 48 -9.12 9.60 -12.98
N LEU A 49 -10.16 8.80 -12.68
CA LEU A 49 -11.17 9.20 -11.70
C LEU A 49 -10.56 9.45 -10.31
N ILE A 50 -9.71 8.56 -9.84
CA ILE A 50 -9.10 8.67 -8.50
C ILE A 50 -8.21 9.90 -8.42
N GLU A 51 -7.42 10.18 -9.46
CA GLU A 51 -6.61 11.40 -9.54
C GLU A 51 -7.46 12.68 -9.52
N TYR A 52 -8.66 12.66 -10.11
CA TYR A 52 -9.55 13.82 -10.09
C TYR A 52 -10.24 13.99 -8.74
N LEU A 53 -10.56 12.89 -8.05
CA LEU A 53 -11.03 12.94 -6.66
C LEU A 53 -9.95 13.55 -5.75
N HIS A 54 -8.69 13.15 -5.91
CA HIS A 54 -7.56 13.77 -5.21
C HIS A 54 -7.48 15.28 -5.49
N LEU A 55 -7.52 15.68 -6.76
CA LEU A 55 -7.47 17.11 -7.12
C LEU A 55 -8.57 17.92 -6.45
N ILE A 56 -9.78 17.39 -6.37
CA ILE A 56 -10.91 18.07 -5.73
C ILE A 56 -10.67 18.14 -4.23
N GLN A 57 -10.30 17.03 -3.59
CA GLN A 57 -10.07 16.99 -2.15
C GLN A 57 -8.87 17.83 -1.72
N ASP A 58 -7.75 17.76 -2.44
CA ASP A 58 -6.56 18.57 -2.15
C ASP A 58 -6.86 20.08 -2.25
N ASN A 59 -7.83 20.50 -3.13
CA ASN A 59 -8.21 21.89 -3.31
C ASN A 59 -9.25 22.39 -2.29
N TYR A 60 -10.22 21.54 -1.93
CA TYR A 60 -11.37 21.94 -1.09
C TYR A 60 -11.32 21.35 0.34
N GLY A 61 -10.43 20.40 0.60
CA GLY A 61 -10.33 19.66 1.87
C GLY A 61 -11.33 18.50 2.00
N TYR A 62 -12.29 18.36 1.07
CA TYR A 62 -13.30 17.31 1.07
C TYR A 62 -13.97 17.19 -0.31
N LEU A 63 -14.75 16.13 -0.49
CA LEU A 63 -15.57 15.87 -1.69
C LEU A 63 -17.03 16.18 -1.39
N SER A 64 -17.56 17.34 -1.83
CA SER A 64 -18.98 17.65 -1.69
C SER A 64 -19.84 16.90 -2.71
N ASP A 65 -21.08 16.64 -2.37
CA ASP A 65 -22.09 16.11 -3.33
C ASP A 65 -22.19 16.93 -4.62
N LEU A 66 -22.02 18.26 -4.54
CA LEU A 66 -22.05 19.14 -5.71
C LEU A 66 -20.84 18.90 -6.61
N ASN A 67 -19.65 18.80 -6.03
CA ASN A 67 -18.42 18.53 -6.79
C ASN A 67 -18.44 17.13 -7.40
N LEU A 68 -18.92 16.12 -6.67
CA LEU A 68 -19.06 14.76 -7.20
C LEU A 68 -20.05 14.70 -8.36
N HIS A 69 -21.16 15.43 -8.29
CA HIS A 69 -22.14 15.51 -9.39
C HIS A 69 -21.55 16.23 -10.61
N ALA A 70 -20.82 17.33 -10.39
CA ALA A 70 -20.12 18.05 -11.45
C ALA A 70 -19.05 17.17 -12.13
N LEU A 71 -18.29 16.40 -11.33
CA LEU A 71 -17.30 15.44 -11.85
C LEU A 71 -17.95 14.31 -12.66
N ALA A 72 -19.10 13.80 -12.21
CA ALA A 72 -19.88 12.79 -12.93
C ALA A 72 -20.29 13.28 -14.33
N GLU A 73 -20.78 14.52 -14.42
CA GLU A 73 -21.16 15.15 -15.69
C GLU A 73 -19.92 15.34 -16.61
N GLU A 74 -18.81 15.88 -16.08
CA GLU A 74 -17.58 16.10 -16.85
C GLU A 74 -16.96 14.81 -17.39
N MET A 75 -16.95 13.76 -16.60
CA MET A 75 -16.38 12.46 -16.98
C MET A 75 -17.37 11.57 -17.75
N ARG A 76 -18.63 11.94 -17.81
CA ARG A 76 -19.72 11.12 -18.38
C ARG A 76 -19.83 9.74 -17.73
N ILE A 77 -19.64 9.70 -16.42
CA ILE A 77 -19.79 8.51 -15.56
C ILE A 77 -21.03 8.73 -14.68
N SER A 78 -21.74 7.68 -14.33
CA SER A 78 -22.91 7.83 -13.47
C SER A 78 -22.52 8.34 -12.07
N MET A 79 -23.38 9.15 -11.44
CA MET A 79 -23.16 9.62 -10.07
C MET A 79 -22.97 8.46 -9.08
N ALA A 80 -23.66 7.34 -9.29
CA ALA A 80 -23.51 6.14 -8.46
C ALA A 80 -22.11 5.56 -8.54
N GLU A 81 -21.51 5.49 -9.74
CA GLU A 81 -20.14 5.01 -9.92
C GLU A 81 -19.10 5.95 -9.33
N ILE A 82 -19.27 7.28 -9.46
CA ILE A 82 -18.40 8.27 -8.82
C ILE A 82 -18.45 8.11 -7.30
N TYR A 83 -19.69 8.03 -6.76
CA TYR A 83 -19.92 7.94 -5.31
C TYR A 83 -19.38 6.64 -4.71
N GLU A 84 -19.55 5.50 -5.39
CA GLU A 84 -19.04 4.22 -4.92
C GLU A 84 -17.51 4.18 -4.90
N VAL A 85 -16.82 4.86 -5.83
CA VAL A 85 -15.37 4.99 -5.82
C VAL A 85 -14.92 5.96 -4.73
N ALA A 86 -15.55 7.13 -4.63
CA ALA A 86 -15.20 8.13 -3.63
C ALA A 86 -15.36 7.62 -2.19
N THR A 87 -16.39 6.81 -1.91
CA THR A 87 -16.67 6.26 -0.57
C THR A 87 -15.94 4.95 -0.26
N PHE A 88 -15.27 4.34 -1.24
CA PHE A 88 -14.51 3.11 -1.05
C PHE A 88 -13.14 3.37 -0.42
N TYR A 89 -12.49 4.47 -0.79
CA TYR A 89 -11.14 4.80 -0.36
C TYR A 89 -11.14 5.67 0.89
N ALA A 90 -10.39 5.24 1.92
CA ALA A 90 -10.39 5.89 3.24
C ALA A 90 -9.79 7.31 3.23
N HIS A 91 -9.00 7.67 2.21
CA HIS A 91 -8.43 9.00 2.07
C HIS A 91 -9.49 10.08 1.80
N PHE A 92 -10.60 9.72 1.16
CA PHE A 92 -11.59 10.70 0.70
C PHE A 92 -12.65 10.99 1.76
N ASP A 93 -12.80 12.27 2.09
CA ASP A 93 -13.84 12.80 2.98
C ASP A 93 -15.06 13.22 2.13
N VAL A 94 -16.04 12.33 1.98
CA VAL A 94 -17.28 12.62 1.25
C VAL A 94 -18.27 13.31 2.17
N VAL A 95 -18.66 14.56 1.85
CA VAL A 95 -19.58 15.37 2.63
C VAL A 95 -20.90 15.52 1.87
N ARG A 96 -21.97 15.02 2.48
CA ARG A 96 -23.34 15.07 1.91
C ARG A 96 -23.99 16.43 2.18
N GLU A 97 -25.03 16.72 1.42
CA GLU A 97 -25.84 17.93 1.63
C GLU A 97 -26.39 17.98 3.06
N GLY A 98 -26.09 19.07 3.76
CA GLY A 98 -26.49 19.29 5.16
C GLY A 98 -25.51 18.73 6.20
N GLU A 99 -24.48 18.01 5.82
CA GLU A 99 -23.39 17.61 6.73
C GLU A 99 -22.35 18.73 6.87
N THR A 100 -21.68 18.75 8.01
CA THR A 100 -20.60 19.71 8.29
C THR A 100 -19.31 19.18 7.69
N PRO A 101 -18.57 19.95 6.86
CA PRO A 101 -17.26 19.57 6.38
C PRO A 101 -16.27 19.31 7.52
N PRO A 102 -15.27 18.45 7.29
CA PRO A 102 -14.21 18.25 8.28
C PRO A 102 -13.46 19.55 8.54
N PRO A 103 -12.86 19.71 9.74
CA PRO A 103 -11.94 20.81 10.00
C PRO A 103 -10.83 20.90 8.96
N PRO A 104 -10.25 22.10 8.73
CA PRO A 104 -9.27 22.33 7.68
C PRO A 104 -7.95 21.56 7.88
N LEU A 105 -7.66 21.14 9.10
CA LEU A 105 -6.46 20.38 9.42
C LEU A 105 -6.84 19.06 10.10
N THR A 106 -6.26 17.96 9.60
CA THR A 106 -6.40 16.63 10.19
C THR A 106 -5.05 16.14 10.70
N VAL A 107 -5.03 15.67 11.94
CA VAL A 107 -3.93 14.92 12.57
C VAL A 107 -4.30 13.44 12.53
N ARG A 108 -3.54 12.63 11.83
CA ARG A 108 -3.72 11.19 11.68
C ARG A 108 -2.71 10.45 12.54
N VAL A 109 -3.15 9.80 13.61
CA VAL A 109 -2.28 9.06 14.54
C VAL A 109 -2.28 7.59 14.15
N CYS A 110 -1.10 7.04 13.84
CA CYS A 110 -0.96 5.63 13.51
C CYS A 110 -1.28 4.74 14.73
N ASP A 111 -2.17 3.75 14.55
CA ASP A 111 -2.58 2.79 15.58
C ASP A 111 -2.12 1.34 15.31
N SER A 112 -1.22 1.14 14.32
CA SER A 112 -0.66 -0.18 14.03
C SER A 112 0.32 -0.65 15.12
N LEU A 113 0.58 -1.95 15.19
CA LEU A 113 1.29 -2.62 16.28
C LEU A 113 2.56 -1.89 16.75
N SER A 114 3.47 -1.51 15.85
CA SER A 114 4.73 -0.83 16.24
C SER A 114 4.48 0.52 16.94
N CYS A 115 3.48 1.26 16.49
CA CYS A 115 3.09 2.53 17.11
C CYS A 115 2.33 2.32 18.42
N GLU A 116 1.47 1.30 18.51
CA GLU A 116 0.78 0.92 19.75
C GLU A 116 1.80 0.54 20.83
N LEU A 117 2.78 -0.31 20.51
CA LEU A 117 3.89 -0.65 21.41
C LEU A 117 4.67 0.59 21.88
N ALA A 118 4.77 1.62 21.04
CA ALA A 118 5.45 2.88 21.35
C ALA A 118 4.55 3.92 22.03
N GLY A 119 3.31 3.58 22.38
CA GLY A 119 2.40 4.44 23.16
C GLY A 119 1.49 5.36 22.33
N SER A 120 1.22 5.04 21.07
CA SER A 120 0.35 5.85 20.21
C SER A 120 -1.08 6.00 20.73
N ALA A 121 -1.60 5.02 21.49
CA ALA A 121 -2.93 5.11 22.09
C ALA A 121 -3.02 6.26 23.11
N ALA A 122 -2.05 6.37 24.02
CA ALA A 122 -2.00 7.48 24.99
C ALA A 122 -1.78 8.84 24.30
N LEU A 123 -0.96 8.87 23.23
CA LEU A 123 -0.76 10.07 22.43
C LEU A 123 -2.08 10.49 21.75
N PHE A 124 -2.83 9.55 21.20
CA PHE A 124 -4.13 9.82 20.56
C PHE A 124 -5.12 10.46 21.55
N GLU A 125 -5.29 9.87 22.75
CA GLU A 125 -6.18 10.42 23.78
C GLU A 125 -5.76 11.83 24.21
N ALA A 126 -4.47 12.06 24.42
CA ALA A 126 -3.97 13.39 24.78
C ALA A 126 -4.24 14.44 23.68
N LEU A 127 -4.05 14.07 22.40
CA LEU A 127 -4.35 14.95 21.27
C LEU A 127 -5.86 15.20 21.09
N MET A 128 -6.70 14.20 21.38
CA MET A 128 -8.15 14.38 21.41
C MET A 128 -8.55 15.39 22.49
N ASP A 129 -7.99 15.29 23.69
CA ASP A 129 -8.26 16.23 24.78
C ASP A 129 -7.82 17.67 24.45
N ASP A 130 -6.66 17.81 23.76
CA ASP A 130 -6.11 19.12 23.39
C ASP A 130 -6.86 19.80 22.24
N TYR A 131 -7.34 19.04 21.26
CA TYR A 131 -7.82 19.59 19.97
C TYR A 131 -9.27 19.28 19.64
N ASP A 132 -9.91 18.26 20.25
CA ASP A 132 -11.29 17.92 19.93
C ASP A 132 -12.26 19.01 20.41
N GLY A 133 -13.27 19.28 19.59
CA GLY A 133 -14.29 20.31 19.88
C GLY A 133 -13.90 21.75 19.52
N GLY A 134 -12.65 22.03 19.14
CA GLY A 134 -12.19 23.37 18.73
C GLY A 134 -12.61 23.78 17.30
N GLY A 135 -13.11 22.85 16.48
CA GLY A 135 -13.61 23.09 15.12
C GLY A 135 -12.53 23.47 14.08
N LYS A 136 -11.26 23.49 14.47
CA LYS A 136 -10.13 23.82 13.57
C LYS A 136 -9.27 22.61 13.19
N ILE A 137 -9.20 21.63 14.07
CA ILE A 137 -8.35 20.45 13.94
C ILE A 137 -9.19 19.22 14.22
N ARG A 138 -9.03 18.19 13.39
CA ARG A 138 -9.61 16.86 13.58
C ARG A 138 -8.48 15.90 13.92
N VAL A 139 -8.62 15.11 14.99
CA VAL A 139 -7.69 14.04 15.34
C VAL A 139 -8.36 12.70 15.01
N VAL A 140 -7.70 11.85 14.25
CA VAL A 140 -8.23 10.53 13.84
C VAL A 140 -7.16 9.46 13.94
N LYS A 141 -7.58 8.22 14.17
CA LYS A 141 -6.70 7.07 14.01
C LYS A 141 -6.46 6.81 12.53
N ALA A 142 -5.28 6.29 12.21
CA ALA A 142 -4.90 5.96 10.85
C ALA A 142 -4.13 4.63 10.82
N PRO A 143 -4.21 3.87 9.70
CA PRO A 143 -3.39 2.69 9.51
C PRO A 143 -1.89 3.04 9.41
N CYS A 144 -1.06 2.00 9.26
CA CYS A 144 0.38 2.18 9.15
C CYS A 144 0.77 3.09 7.99
N MET A 145 1.48 4.17 8.28
CA MET A 145 2.03 5.11 7.30
C MET A 145 3.50 4.82 6.94
N GLY A 146 3.98 3.60 7.24
CA GLY A 146 5.32 3.13 6.89
C GLY A 146 6.47 3.86 7.61
N ARG A 147 6.24 4.39 8.81
CA ARG A 147 7.22 5.08 9.66
C ARG A 147 7.50 4.33 10.97
N CYS A 148 7.45 3.00 10.93
CA CYS A 148 7.55 2.15 12.12
C CYS A 148 8.91 2.25 12.81
N GLU A 149 9.97 2.62 12.10
CA GLU A 149 11.31 2.85 12.65
C GLU A 149 11.40 4.08 13.56
N VAL A 150 10.43 4.97 13.47
CA VAL A 150 10.33 6.17 14.30
C VAL A 150 9.02 6.23 15.07
N ALA A 151 8.47 5.07 15.44
CA ALA A 151 7.25 4.98 16.24
C ALA A 151 7.36 5.72 17.59
N PRO A 152 6.25 6.30 18.13
CA PRO A 152 4.97 6.45 17.47
C PRO A 152 5.03 7.50 16.37
N ALA A 153 4.30 7.25 15.27
CA ALA A 153 4.26 8.15 14.13
C ALA A 153 2.84 8.68 13.89
N LEU A 154 2.78 9.90 13.38
CA LEU A 154 1.53 10.54 12.96
C LEU A 154 1.77 11.42 11.72
N GLU A 155 0.69 11.82 11.08
CA GLU A 155 0.69 12.75 9.94
C GLU A 155 -0.13 13.99 10.27
N ILE A 156 0.39 15.18 9.91
CA ILE A 156 -0.30 16.46 9.96
C ILE A 156 -0.31 17.05 8.55
N GLY A 157 -1.50 17.14 7.94
CA GLY A 157 -1.57 17.44 6.51
C GLY A 157 -0.92 16.33 5.69
N HIS A 158 0.27 16.58 5.13
CA HIS A 158 1.12 15.60 4.44
C HIS A 158 2.51 15.46 5.08
N ASN A 159 2.69 16.00 6.28
CA ASN A 159 3.95 15.91 7.02
C ASN A 159 3.91 14.77 8.03
N HIS A 160 4.88 13.85 7.97
CA HIS A 160 5.05 12.78 8.94
C HIS A 160 5.91 13.22 10.12
N ILE A 161 5.41 13.02 11.34
CA ILE A 161 6.15 13.28 12.57
C ILE A 161 6.45 11.95 13.26
N GLY A 162 7.73 11.62 13.33
CA GLY A 162 8.22 10.42 14.04
C GLY A 162 8.62 10.72 15.48
N ARG A 163 8.59 9.67 16.33
CA ARG A 163 8.74 9.78 17.79
C ARG A 163 7.89 10.93 18.31
N ALA A 164 6.62 10.88 17.90
CA ALA A 164 5.67 11.95 18.09
C ALA A 164 5.36 12.16 19.59
N THR A 165 5.24 13.43 19.98
CA THR A 165 4.79 13.88 21.30
C THR A 165 3.81 15.04 21.10
N THR A 166 2.98 15.35 22.10
CA THR A 166 2.06 16.50 22.06
C THR A 166 2.81 17.79 21.75
N ASP A 167 4.01 18.01 22.33
CA ASP A 167 4.82 19.21 22.07
C ASP A 167 5.26 19.32 20.61
N LYS A 168 5.69 18.21 19.98
CA LYS A 168 6.06 18.20 18.56
C LYS A 168 4.87 18.48 17.66
N VAL A 169 3.70 17.93 17.99
CA VAL A 169 2.46 18.16 17.26
C VAL A 169 2.06 19.63 17.37
N ALA A 170 2.06 20.21 18.57
CA ALA A 170 1.77 21.62 18.78
C ALA A 170 2.75 22.51 17.99
N ALA A 171 4.05 22.24 18.04
CA ALA A 171 5.05 23.00 17.29
C ALA A 171 4.84 22.93 15.78
N ALA A 172 4.47 21.76 15.22
CA ALA A 172 4.20 21.60 13.80
C ALA A 172 2.92 22.35 13.37
N ILE A 173 1.86 22.31 14.19
CA ILE A 173 0.62 23.05 13.95
C ILE A 173 0.88 24.56 13.98
N ASP A 174 1.54 25.06 15.01
CA ASP A 174 1.85 26.48 15.18
C ASP A 174 2.79 27.00 14.08
N GLY A 175 3.73 26.16 13.65
CA GLY A 175 4.66 26.44 12.55
C GLY A 175 4.05 26.27 11.16
N ASN A 176 2.80 25.79 11.03
CA ASN A 176 2.18 25.39 9.77
C ASN A 176 3.05 24.40 8.95
N ASP A 177 3.71 23.47 9.65
CA ASP A 177 4.59 22.46 9.07
C ASP A 177 3.76 21.23 8.64
N ILE A 178 3.04 21.39 7.50
CA ILE A 178 2.04 20.45 6.99
C ILE A 178 2.45 19.81 5.64
N HIS A 179 3.62 20.15 5.13
CA HIS A 179 4.13 19.63 3.86
C HIS A 179 5.17 18.53 4.08
N PRO A 180 5.30 17.56 3.16
CA PRO A 180 6.26 16.48 3.33
C PRO A 180 7.70 16.99 3.31
N HIS A 181 8.52 16.50 4.23
CA HIS A 181 9.95 16.70 4.22
C HIS A 181 10.60 15.67 3.28
N ILE A 182 11.18 16.17 2.18
CA ILE A 182 11.88 15.32 1.21
C ILE A 182 13.29 15.04 1.74
N PRO A 183 13.66 13.76 2.00
CA PRO A 183 14.99 13.43 2.44
C PRO A 183 16.03 13.64 1.33
N SER A 184 17.30 13.71 1.69
CA SER A 184 18.38 13.68 0.70
C SER A 184 18.43 12.31 0.03
N TYR A 185 18.43 12.28 -1.30
CA TYR A 185 18.45 11.05 -2.11
C TYR A 185 19.43 11.19 -3.27
N GLN A 186 19.76 10.08 -3.92
CA GLN A 186 20.58 10.06 -5.13
C GLN A 186 19.76 10.52 -6.35
N ALA A 187 19.94 11.76 -6.78
CA ALA A 187 19.27 12.31 -7.96
C ALA A 187 19.88 11.76 -9.27
N ILE A 188 19.21 11.99 -10.41
CA ILE A 188 19.62 11.47 -11.73
C ILE A 188 21.05 11.84 -12.12
N SER A 189 21.50 13.05 -11.83
CA SER A 189 22.85 13.52 -12.14
C SER A 189 23.93 12.67 -11.46
N ASP A 190 23.77 12.47 -10.16
CA ASP A 190 24.67 11.68 -9.33
C ASP A 190 24.64 10.20 -9.73
N TYR A 191 23.45 9.65 -9.97
CA TYR A 191 23.29 8.28 -10.46
C TYR A 191 24.00 8.04 -11.80
N MET A 192 23.91 8.97 -12.74
CA MET A 192 24.55 8.88 -14.06
C MET A 192 26.07 9.01 -13.99
N GLU A 193 26.60 9.85 -13.09
CA GLU A 193 28.06 9.95 -12.85
C GLU A 193 28.66 8.62 -12.40
N HIS A 194 27.86 7.78 -11.73
CA HIS A 194 28.26 6.44 -11.29
C HIS A 194 27.85 5.31 -12.26
N GLY A 195 27.61 5.65 -13.53
CA GLY A 195 27.31 4.68 -14.59
C GLY A 195 25.85 4.24 -14.68
N GLY A 196 24.94 4.98 -14.05
CA GLY A 196 23.49 4.73 -14.12
C GLY A 196 22.96 4.79 -15.55
N TYR A 197 21.95 3.97 -15.84
CA TYR A 197 21.30 3.78 -17.15
C TYR A 197 22.20 3.27 -18.28
N GLN A 198 23.47 2.94 -17.99
CA GLN A 198 24.37 2.38 -19.02
C GLN A 198 23.88 0.99 -19.45
N THR A 199 23.50 0.14 -18.49
CA THR A 199 22.92 -1.18 -18.76
C THR A 199 21.69 -1.06 -19.65
N LEU A 200 20.76 -0.17 -19.32
CA LEU A 200 19.56 0.06 -20.14
C LEU A 200 19.88 0.51 -21.57
N LYS A 201 20.88 1.40 -21.74
CA LYS A 201 21.34 1.85 -23.08
C LYS A 201 21.90 0.66 -23.90
N GLU A 202 22.73 -0.17 -23.29
CA GLU A 202 23.29 -1.35 -23.92
C GLU A 202 22.20 -2.34 -24.35
N LEU A 203 21.22 -2.61 -23.49
CA LEU A 203 20.08 -3.47 -23.82
C LEU A 203 19.29 -2.93 -25.03
N ARG A 204 19.03 -1.62 -25.08
CA ARG A 204 18.32 -0.97 -26.20
C ARG A 204 19.11 -0.99 -27.50
N THR A 205 20.43 -1.10 -27.47
CA THR A 205 21.28 -1.26 -28.67
C THR A 205 21.41 -2.71 -29.13
N GLY A 206 20.77 -3.65 -28.43
CA GLY A 206 20.73 -5.08 -28.82
C GLY A 206 21.95 -5.88 -28.40
N CYS A 207 22.67 -5.46 -27.36
CA CYS A 207 23.80 -6.22 -26.80
C CYS A 207 23.39 -7.55 -26.18
N CYS A 208 22.12 -7.70 -25.85
CA CYS A 208 21.58 -8.84 -25.13
C CYS A 208 20.10 -9.03 -25.49
N LYS A 209 19.60 -10.24 -25.40
CA LYS A 209 18.19 -10.57 -25.60
C LYS A 209 17.42 -10.61 -24.28
N PRO A 210 16.09 -10.40 -24.28
CA PRO A 210 15.27 -10.54 -23.09
C PRO A 210 15.42 -11.88 -22.35
N ASP A 211 15.56 -13.00 -23.09
CA ASP A 211 15.76 -14.34 -22.52
C ASP A 211 17.03 -14.42 -21.65
N GLU A 212 18.11 -13.75 -22.08
CA GLU A 212 19.37 -13.71 -21.33
C GLU A 212 19.24 -12.94 -20.00
N ILE A 213 18.37 -11.91 -19.97
CA ILE A 213 18.04 -11.22 -18.72
C ILE A 213 17.21 -12.11 -17.80
N GLU A 214 16.21 -12.81 -18.35
CA GLU A 214 15.42 -13.78 -17.59
C GLU A 214 16.30 -14.88 -16.98
N GLU A 215 17.27 -15.41 -17.74
CA GLU A 215 18.25 -16.38 -17.25
C GLU A 215 19.13 -15.81 -16.13
N LYS A 216 19.59 -14.55 -16.25
CA LYS A 216 20.34 -13.88 -15.19
C LYS A 216 19.52 -13.74 -13.90
N LEU A 217 18.24 -13.36 -14.03
CA LEU A 217 17.33 -13.23 -12.88
C LEU A 217 17.06 -14.61 -12.23
N LEU A 218 16.88 -15.66 -13.03
CA LEU A 218 16.72 -17.02 -12.51
C LEU A 218 18.01 -17.51 -11.83
N ALA A 219 19.18 -17.26 -12.44
CA ALA A 219 20.48 -17.62 -11.86
C ALA A 219 20.78 -16.86 -10.56
N SER A 220 20.28 -15.62 -10.40
CA SER A 220 20.41 -14.86 -9.16
C SER A 220 19.54 -15.38 -8.02
N GLY A 221 18.54 -16.20 -8.32
CA GLY A 221 17.54 -16.64 -7.35
C GLY A 221 16.53 -15.54 -6.94
N LEU A 222 16.47 -14.41 -7.67
CA LEU A 222 15.56 -13.31 -7.34
C LEU A 222 14.10 -13.74 -7.42
N ARG A 223 13.43 -13.63 -6.28
CA ARG A 223 11.98 -13.86 -6.13
C ARG A 223 11.25 -12.52 -5.96
N GLY A 224 9.94 -12.51 -6.17
CA GLY A 224 9.11 -11.34 -5.86
C GLY A 224 9.14 -11.00 -4.38
N LEU A 225 9.65 -9.82 -4.03
CA LEU A 225 9.89 -9.38 -2.65
C LEU A 225 8.69 -8.63 -2.03
N GLY A 226 7.55 -8.59 -2.72
CA GLY A 226 6.30 -8.05 -2.19
C GLY A 226 5.47 -9.04 -1.36
N GLY A 227 6.01 -10.22 -1.03
CA GLY A 227 5.36 -11.21 -0.15
C GLY A 227 5.17 -12.60 -0.74
N ALA A 228 4.71 -12.74 -1.99
CA ALA A 228 4.37 -14.03 -2.59
C ALA A 228 5.57 -14.89 -3.01
N GLY A 229 6.75 -14.31 -3.18
CA GLY A 229 7.97 -15.04 -3.44
C GLY A 229 8.05 -15.80 -4.77
N PHE A 230 7.27 -15.45 -5.78
CA PHE A 230 7.33 -16.09 -7.09
C PHE A 230 8.63 -15.71 -7.85
N PRO A 231 9.33 -16.64 -8.52
CA PRO A 231 10.57 -16.33 -9.23
C PRO A 231 10.38 -15.22 -10.28
N ALA A 232 11.16 -14.13 -10.18
CA ALA A 232 10.97 -12.94 -11.01
C ALA A 232 11.15 -13.22 -12.51
N GLY A 233 12.22 -13.89 -12.93
CA GLY A 233 12.46 -14.23 -14.34
C GLY A 233 11.35 -15.09 -14.94
N ARG A 234 10.82 -16.06 -14.16
CA ARG A 234 9.70 -16.90 -14.63
C ARG A 234 8.41 -16.09 -14.84
N LYS A 235 8.16 -15.09 -13.98
CA LYS A 235 6.99 -14.22 -14.15
C LYS A 235 7.07 -13.43 -15.46
N TRP A 236 8.26 -12.99 -15.84
CA TRP A 236 8.48 -12.26 -17.10
C TRP A 236 8.24 -13.14 -18.33
N SER A 237 8.77 -14.38 -18.33
CA SER A 237 8.52 -15.35 -19.42
C SER A 237 7.03 -15.61 -19.62
N LEU A 238 6.26 -15.73 -18.53
CA LEU A 238 4.81 -15.96 -18.62
C LEU A 238 4.09 -14.78 -19.30
N VAL A 239 4.44 -13.54 -18.96
CA VAL A 239 3.83 -12.35 -19.58
C VAL A 239 4.26 -12.20 -21.04
N ARG A 240 5.53 -12.49 -21.36
CA ARG A 240 6.04 -12.45 -22.74
C ARG A 240 5.40 -13.49 -23.66
N ALA A 241 4.98 -14.63 -23.12
CA ALA A 241 4.30 -15.67 -23.87
C ALA A 241 2.89 -15.25 -24.32
N GLU A 242 2.29 -14.25 -23.70
CA GLU A 242 0.96 -13.76 -24.05
C GLU A 242 1.02 -12.80 -25.25
N ASN A 243 -0.01 -12.85 -26.10
CA ASN A 243 -0.09 -12.01 -27.29
C ASN A 243 -0.68 -10.64 -27.01
N GLY A 244 -0.25 -9.63 -27.77
CA GLY A 244 -0.82 -8.28 -27.77
C GLY A 244 0.01 -7.26 -27.00
N VAL A 245 -0.58 -6.08 -26.77
CA VAL A 245 0.02 -4.99 -26.01
C VAL A 245 0.19 -5.43 -24.54
N ARG A 246 1.36 -5.18 -23.98
CA ARG A 246 1.71 -5.52 -22.60
C ARG A 246 1.94 -4.26 -21.78
N TYR A 247 1.67 -4.37 -20.48
CA TYR A 247 1.95 -3.29 -19.53
C TYR A 247 2.83 -3.79 -18.38
N LEU A 248 3.60 -2.88 -17.81
CA LEU A 248 4.24 -3.07 -16.50
C LEU A 248 3.45 -2.28 -15.46
N ALA A 249 3.01 -2.95 -14.40
CA ALA A 249 2.45 -2.33 -13.21
C ALA A 249 3.41 -2.51 -12.03
N VAL A 250 3.90 -1.42 -11.50
CA VAL A 250 4.74 -1.42 -10.30
C VAL A 250 3.83 -1.29 -9.08
N ASN A 251 3.93 -2.27 -8.20
CA ASN A 251 3.25 -2.26 -6.92
C ASN A 251 4.10 -1.56 -5.87
N GLY A 252 3.80 -0.28 -5.63
CA GLY A 252 4.35 0.55 -4.56
C GLY A 252 3.34 0.78 -3.43
N ASP A 253 2.28 -0.05 -3.36
CA ASP A 253 1.31 -0.03 -2.26
C ASP A 253 1.82 -0.88 -1.08
N GLU A 254 2.85 -0.39 -0.40
CA GLU A 254 3.48 -1.01 0.75
C GLU A 254 2.63 -0.81 2.02
N GLY A 255 1.42 -1.39 2.00
CA GLY A 255 0.39 -1.17 3.03
C GLY A 255 0.44 -2.12 4.23
N GLU A 256 1.22 -3.22 4.19
CA GLU A 256 1.34 -4.17 5.29
C GLU A 256 1.98 -3.52 6.52
N PRO A 257 1.31 -3.45 7.69
CA PRO A 257 1.86 -2.83 8.90
C PRO A 257 3.21 -3.41 9.32
N GLY A 258 4.16 -2.52 9.58
CA GLY A 258 5.53 -2.89 9.89
C GLY A 258 6.48 -2.91 8.68
N THR A 259 5.95 -2.78 7.45
CA THR A 259 6.74 -2.76 6.21
C THR A 259 7.08 -1.32 5.80
N PHE A 260 8.35 -1.06 5.47
CA PHE A 260 8.84 0.24 4.99
C PHE A 260 10.15 0.13 4.19
N LYS A 261 10.49 -1.05 3.70
CA LYS A 261 11.71 -1.30 2.92
C LYS A 261 11.65 -0.70 1.51
N ASP A 262 10.47 -0.71 0.88
CA ASP A 262 10.27 -0.14 -0.44
C ASP A 262 10.42 1.38 -0.38
N ARG A 263 9.81 2.02 0.64
CA ARG A 263 10.01 3.44 0.94
C ARG A 263 11.49 3.78 1.15
N HIS A 264 12.22 2.96 1.89
CA HIS A 264 13.65 3.17 2.14
C HIS A 264 14.45 3.26 0.84
N TYR A 265 14.25 2.36 -0.10
CA TYR A 265 14.91 2.38 -1.39
C TYR A 265 14.48 3.57 -2.26
N LEU A 266 13.20 3.92 -2.24
CA LEU A 266 12.66 5.05 -3.00
C LEU A 266 13.13 6.41 -2.45
N GLU A 267 13.32 6.52 -1.13
CA GLU A 267 13.84 7.71 -0.46
C GLU A 267 15.38 7.83 -0.52
N SER A 268 16.11 6.79 -0.89
CA SER A 268 17.58 6.81 -0.97
C SER A 268 18.12 6.71 -2.39
N GLU A 269 17.66 5.73 -3.16
CA GLU A 269 18.21 5.35 -4.47
C GLU A 269 17.09 5.15 -5.52
N PRO A 270 16.23 6.15 -5.80
CA PRO A 270 15.07 6.00 -6.68
C PRO A 270 15.44 5.57 -8.09
N HIS A 271 16.64 5.91 -8.57
CA HIS A 271 17.08 5.59 -9.93
C HIS A 271 17.47 4.13 -10.14
N LEU A 272 17.94 3.42 -9.10
CA LEU A 272 18.09 1.96 -9.20
C LEU A 272 16.75 1.28 -9.43
N PHE A 273 15.72 1.71 -8.71
CA PHE A 273 14.35 1.25 -8.92
C PHE A 273 13.82 1.61 -10.33
N LEU A 274 13.97 2.88 -10.76
CA LEU A 274 13.50 3.36 -12.05
C LEU A 274 14.22 2.66 -13.22
N GLU A 275 15.55 2.44 -13.14
CA GLU A 275 16.29 1.69 -14.14
C GLU A 275 15.81 0.23 -14.20
N GLY A 276 15.58 -0.41 -13.04
CA GLY A 276 15.03 -1.76 -12.99
C GLY A 276 13.64 -1.87 -13.60
N ALA A 277 12.78 -0.88 -13.39
CA ALA A 277 11.47 -0.80 -14.03
C ALA A 277 11.58 -0.64 -15.55
N LEU A 278 12.50 0.18 -16.02
CA LEU A 278 12.75 0.36 -17.46
C LEU A 278 13.36 -0.89 -18.12
N ILE A 279 14.24 -1.61 -17.42
CA ILE A 279 14.77 -2.90 -17.87
C ILE A 279 13.65 -3.94 -17.97
N ALA A 280 12.78 -4.02 -16.94
CA ALA A 280 11.64 -4.95 -16.96
C ALA A 280 10.67 -4.62 -18.10
N ALA A 281 10.35 -3.34 -18.29
CA ALA A 281 9.49 -2.89 -19.38
C ALA A 281 10.08 -3.19 -20.76
N TRP A 282 11.39 -2.98 -20.94
CA TRP A 282 12.09 -3.35 -22.16
C TRP A 282 12.03 -4.86 -22.40
N ALA A 283 12.27 -5.66 -21.39
CA ALA A 283 12.33 -7.12 -21.53
C ALA A 283 10.99 -7.74 -21.95
N ILE A 284 9.86 -7.19 -21.49
CA ILE A 284 8.52 -7.68 -21.84
C ILE A 284 7.90 -6.92 -23.03
N ASP A 285 8.61 -5.97 -23.63
CA ASP A 285 8.08 -5.07 -24.66
C ASP A 285 6.81 -4.35 -24.21
N ALA A 286 6.90 -3.66 -23.06
CA ALA A 286 5.77 -2.94 -22.47
C ALA A 286 5.49 -1.63 -23.19
N GLU A 287 4.23 -1.40 -23.54
CA GLU A 287 3.75 -0.13 -24.11
C GLU A 287 3.85 1.02 -23.11
N LYS A 288 3.66 0.73 -21.82
CA LYS A 288 3.62 1.73 -20.75
C LYS A 288 3.93 1.10 -19.40
N ILE A 289 4.48 1.93 -18.51
CA ILE A 289 4.68 1.61 -17.08
C ILE A 289 3.67 2.38 -16.24
N TYR A 290 2.95 1.69 -15.38
CA TYR A 290 2.12 2.29 -14.33
C TYR A 290 2.81 2.06 -12.99
N ILE A 291 3.16 3.14 -12.28
CA ILE A 291 3.68 3.06 -10.91
C ILE A 291 2.54 3.43 -9.98
N TYR A 292 2.00 2.44 -9.27
CA TYR A 292 0.98 2.66 -8.25
C TYR A 292 1.65 2.85 -6.90
N MET A 293 1.54 4.05 -6.34
CA MET A 293 2.17 4.45 -5.08
C MET A 293 1.11 4.82 -4.07
N ARG A 294 1.21 4.27 -2.86
CA ARG A 294 0.30 4.62 -1.77
C ARG A 294 0.35 6.10 -1.43
N ASP A 295 -0.80 6.65 -1.04
CA ASP A 295 -0.96 8.07 -0.66
C ASP A 295 -0.12 8.46 0.55
N GLU A 296 0.05 7.55 1.49
CA GLU A 296 0.77 7.74 2.74
C GLU A 296 2.30 7.89 2.56
N TYR A 297 2.79 7.96 1.31
CA TYR A 297 4.19 8.25 0.99
C TYR A 297 4.36 9.56 0.19
N PRO A 298 3.92 10.71 0.75
CA PRO A 298 3.90 11.98 0.01
C PRO A 298 5.30 12.44 -0.43
N ALA A 299 6.34 12.22 0.37
CA ALA A 299 7.72 12.53 -0.01
C ALA A 299 8.20 11.67 -1.20
N VAL A 300 7.89 10.37 -1.20
CA VAL A 300 8.22 9.46 -2.31
C VAL A 300 7.48 9.86 -3.59
N LEU A 301 6.20 10.21 -3.49
CA LEU A 301 5.43 10.71 -4.64
C LEU A 301 6.08 11.93 -5.27
N GLU A 302 6.59 12.85 -4.45
CA GLU A 302 7.27 14.05 -4.95
C GLU A 302 8.63 13.71 -5.59
N ILE A 303 9.45 12.86 -4.96
CA ILE A 303 10.71 12.35 -5.53
C ILE A 303 10.45 11.72 -6.91
N LEU A 304 9.48 10.81 -7.00
CA LEU A 304 9.17 10.13 -8.26
C LEU A 304 8.66 11.08 -9.34
N ARG A 305 7.85 12.09 -8.99
CA ARG A 305 7.42 13.12 -9.96
C ARG A 305 8.60 13.88 -10.54
N GLN A 306 9.53 14.31 -9.68
CA GLN A 306 10.72 15.05 -10.09
C GLN A 306 11.64 14.20 -10.97
N GLU A 307 11.92 12.97 -10.57
CA GLU A 307 12.88 12.11 -11.27
C GLU A 307 12.31 11.50 -12.56
N ILE A 308 11.00 11.24 -12.65
CA ILE A 308 10.34 10.86 -13.90
C ILE A 308 10.41 12.02 -14.91
N LEU A 309 10.13 13.24 -14.47
CA LEU A 309 10.26 14.43 -15.31
C LEU A 309 11.72 14.65 -15.77
N ALA A 310 12.70 14.37 -14.91
CA ALA A 310 14.11 14.43 -15.28
C ALA A 310 14.47 13.39 -16.35
N LEU A 311 13.96 12.15 -16.25
CA LEU A 311 14.12 11.10 -17.28
C LEU A 311 13.54 11.53 -18.63
N GLU A 312 12.36 12.13 -18.64
CA GLU A 312 11.72 12.67 -19.84
C GLU A 312 12.54 13.82 -20.44
N THR A 313 12.98 14.75 -19.61
CA THR A 313 13.78 15.92 -20.02
C THR A 313 15.11 15.53 -20.64
N MET A 314 15.75 14.48 -20.11
CA MET A 314 17.00 13.93 -20.66
C MET A 314 16.79 13.02 -21.88
N GLY A 315 15.55 12.77 -22.28
CA GLY A 315 15.22 11.92 -23.43
C GLY A 315 15.50 10.42 -23.20
N LEU A 316 15.62 9.98 -21.94
CA LEU A 316 15.78 8.58 -21.60
C LEU A 316 14.48 7.81 -21.78
N ILE A 317 13.35 8.48 -21.63
CA ILE A 317 12.00 7.98 -21.90
C ILE A 317 11.18 9.02 -22.66
N ASN A 318 10.15 8.58 -23.37
CA ASN A 318 9.17 9.47 -23.97
C ASN A 318 8.25 10.08 -22.89
N PRO A 319 7.77 11.32 -23.07
CA PRO A 319 6.79 11.90 -22.16
C PRO A 319 5.55 11.02 -22.00
N GLY A 320 5.18 10.74 -20.74
CA GLY A 320 4.03 9.90 -20.39
C GLY A 320 4.24 8.39 -20.56
N TYR A 321 5.47 7.92 -20.80
CA TYR A 321 5.78 6.48 -20.81
C TYR A 321 5.64 5.85 -19.42
N ILE A 322 6.03 6.59 -18.38
CA ILE A 322 5.75 6.24 -16.98
C ILE A 322 4.56 7.05 -16.49
N ASP A 323 3.56 6.38 -15.96
CA ASP A 323 2.36 6.97 -15.39
C ASP A 323 2.34 6.71 -13.88
N LEU A 324 2.64 7.73 -13.10
CA LEU A 324 2.62 7.67 -11.64
C LEU A 324 1.19 7.84 -11.14
N ARG A 325 0.64 6.81 -10.49
CA ARG A 325 -0.71 6.75 -9.93
C ARG A 325 -0.65 6.86 -8.41
N ARG A 326 -1.42 7.79 -7.86
CA ARG A 326 -1.56 7.98 -6.42
C ARG A 326 -2.69 7.11 -5.90
N GLY A 327 -2.40 6.18 -4.99
CA GLY A 327 -3.41 5.43 -4.24
C GLY A 327 -4.25 6.35 -3.36
N ALA A 328 -5.26 5.81 -2.69
CA ALA A 328 -6.17 6.62 -1.89
C ALA A 328 -6.52 5.97 -0.53
N GLY A 329 -5.55 5.30 0.10
CA GLY A 329 -5.73 4.70 1.42
C GLY A 329 -6.63 3.46 1.40
N ALA A 330 -6.18 2.37 0.79
CA ALA A 330 -6.82 1.06 0.84
C ALA A 330 -5.77 -0.04 0.70
N TYR A 331 -5.45 -0.71 1.79
CA TYR A 331 -4.47 -1.83 1.84
C TYR A 331 -4.73 -2.90 0.78
N ILE A 332 -6.01 -3.16 0.48
CA ILE A 332 -6.38 -4.16 -0.53
C ILE A 332 -5.79 -3.86 -1.91
N CYS A 333 -5.44 -2.61 -2.22
CA CYS A 333 -4.81 -2.25 -3.48
C CYS A 333 -3.36 -2.77 -3.60
N GLY A 334 -2.77 -3.28 -2.52
CA GLY A 334 -1.54 -4.09 -2.57
C GLY A 334 -1.74 -5.48 -3.21
N GLU A 335 -2.98 -5.99 -3.29
CA GLU A 335 -3.31 -7.19 -4.07
C GLU A 335 -3.31 -6.84 -5.58
N GLU A 336 -2.61 -7.62 -6.39
CA GLU A 336 -2.30 -7.26 -7.79
C GLU A 336 -3.53 -6.95 -8.65
N SER A 337 -4.64 -7.66 -8.49
CA SER A 337 -5.85 -7.44 -9.27
C SER A 337 -6.67 -6.25 -8.77
N ALA A 338 -6.69 -6.02 -7.46
CA ALA A 338 -7.31 -4.85 -6.83
C ALA A 338 -6.57 -3.55 -7.21
N MET A 339 -5.22 -3.58 -7.24
CA MET A 339 -4.41 -2.48 -7.74
C MET A 339 -4.77 -2.13 -9.19
N ILE A 340 -4.98 -3.12 -10.04
CA ILE A 340 -5.38 -2.91 -11.44
C ILE A 340 -6.76 -2.28 -11.53
N GLU A 341 -7.74 -2.73 -10.74
CA GLU A 341 -9.06 -2.09 -10.69
C GLU A 341 -8.95 -0.62 -10.27
N SER A 342 -8.08 -0.31 -9.29
CA SER A 342 -7.80 1.06 -8.87
C SER A 342 -7.15 1.89 -9.98
N ILE A 343 -6.14 1.38 -10.68
CA ILE A 343 -5.52 2.04 -11.85
C ILE A 343 -6.56 2.33 -12.93
N GLU A 344 -7.56 1.47 -13.09
CA GLU A 344 -8.67 1.66 -14.03
C GLU A 344 -9.77 2.63 -13.54
N GLY A 345 -9.57 3.30 -12.39
CA GLY A 345 -10.52 4.28 -11.83
C GLY A 345 -11.78 3.64 -11.24
N LYS A 346 -11.63 2.49 -10.61
CA LYS A 346 -12.70 1.72 -9.97
C LYS A 346 -12.38 1.49 -8.50
N ARG A 347 -13.32 0.88 -7.74
CA ARG A 347 -13.01 0.33 -6.41
C ARG A 347 -11.96 -0.77 -6.54
N GLY A 348 -10.96 -0.76 -5.66
CA GLY A 348 -9.91 -1.77 -5.61
C GLY A 348 -10.41 -3.13 -5.10
N LEU A 349 -11.22 -3.80 -5.89
CA LEU A 349 -11.79 -5.09 -5.55
C LEU A 349 -11.01 -6.22 -6.22
N PRO A 350 -10.54 -7.23 -5.47
CA PRO A 350 -9.87 -8.40 -6.02
C PRO A 350 -10.71 -9.13 -7.07
N ARG A 351 -10.06 -9.54 -8.16
CA ARG A 351 -10.68 -10.32 -9.23
C ARG A 351 -10.63 -11.83 -8.91
N HIS A 352 -11.62 -12.56 -9.38
CA HIS A 352 -11.54 -14.03 -9.40
C HIS A 352 -10.48 -14.50 -10.40
N ARG A 353 -9.77 -15.57 -10.09
CA ARG A 353 -8.77 -16.20 -10.94
C ARG A 353 -9.23 -17.62 -11.33
N PRO A 354 -9.01 -18.11 -12.55
CA PRO A 354 -8.49 -17.42 -13.74
C PRO A 354 -9.49 -16.42 -14.35
N PRO A 355 -9.06 -15.46 -15.23
CA PRO A 355 -7.69 -15.30 -15.74
C PRO A 355 -6.74 -14.66 -14.71
N PHE A 356 -5.45 -14.98 -14.83
CA PHE A 356 -4.40 -14.32 -14.06
C PHE A 356 -4.05 -12.95 -14.67
N VAL A 357 -3.48 -12.05 -13.87
CA VAL A 357 -3.09 -10.71 -14.31
C VAL A 357 -2.09 -10.73 -15.47
N ALA A 358 -1.21 -11.74 -15.50
CA ALA A 358 -0.29 -11.97 -16.62
C ALA A 358 -1.00 -12.17 -17.96
N GLN A 359 -2.25 -12.65 -17.94
CA GLN A 359 -3.09 -12.89 -19.13
C GLN A 359 -4.05 -11.72 -19.38
N SER A 360 -4.65 -11.18 -18.32
CA SER A 360 -5.69 -10.14 -18.39
C SER A 360 -5.55 -9.19 -17.21
N GLY A 361 -4.66 -8.22 -17.32
CA GLY A 361 -4.39 -7.18 -16.35
C GLY A 361 -5.03 -5.84 -16.69
N ILE A 362 -4.22 -4.77 -16.75
CA ILE A 362 -4.67 -3.40 -17.03
C ILE A 362 -5.37 -3.34 -18.40
N PHE A 363 -6.59 -2.83 -18.42
CA PHE A 363 -7.46 -2.74 -19.59
C PHE A 363 -7.65 -4.08 -20.34
N GLY A 364 -7.63 -5.18 -19.58
CA GLY A 364 -7.75 -6.55 -20.14
C GLY A 364 -6.54 -7.00 -20.94
N ARG A 365 -5.39 -6.36 -20.78
CA ARG A 365 -4.13 -6.68 -21.48
C ARG A 365 -3.17 -7.45 -20.59
N PRO A 366 -2.29 -8.29 -21.15
CA PRO A 366 -1.22 -8.92 -20.39
C PRO A 366 -0.43 -7.90 -19.58
N THR A 367 -0.29 -8.11 -18.28
CA THR A 367 0.37 -7.16 -17.40
C THR A 367 1.36 -7.87 -16.48
N LEU A 368 2.61 -7.40 -16.49
CA LEU A 368 3.61 -7.77 -15.49
C LEU A 368 3.41 -6.91 -14.24
N VAL A 369 3.11 -7.52 -13.11
CA VAL A 369 3.09 -6.84 -11.82
C VAL A 369 4.38 -7.13 -11.07
N GLN A 370 5.10 -6.09 -10.62
CA GLN A 370 6.34 -6.23 -9.87
C GLN A 370 6.36 -5.27 -8.67
N ASN A 371 6.96 -5.73 -7.57
CA ASN A 371 7.21 -4.92 -6.38
C ASN A 371 8.43 -4.01 -6.57
N VAL A 372 8.49 -2.90 -5.83
CA VAL A 372 9.56 -1.89 -5.88
C VAL A 372 10.94 -2.51 -5.59
N GLU A 373 11.13 -3.18 -4.45
CA GLU A 373 12.42 -3.78 -4.09
C GLU A 373 12.87 -4.83 -5.12
N THR A 374 11.92 -5.60 -5.68
CA THR A 374 12.24 -6.55 -6.75
C THR A 374 12.88 -5.85 -7.94
N LEU A 375 12.34 -4.72 -8.38
CA LEU A 375 12.87 -3.94 -9.49
C LEU A 375 14.20 -3.27 -9.16
N TYR A 376 14.39 -2.81 -7.93
CA TYR A 376 15.69 -2.33 -7.44
C TYR A 376 16.77 -3.40 -7.64
N TRP A 377 16.51 -4.65 -7.25
CA TRP A 377 17.45 -5.76 -7.44
C TRP A 377 17.62 -6.15 -8.91
N VAL A 378 16.61 -5.99 -9.76
CA VAL A 378 16.73 -6.22 -11.21
C VAL A 378 17.85 -5.35 -11.81
N ALA A 379 17.89 -4.05 -11.51
CA ALA A 379 18.94 -3.16 -12.01
C ALA A 379 20.32 -3.63 -11.57
N ARG A 380 20.46 -3.99 -10.29
CA ARG A 380 21.73 -4.47 -9.73
C ARG A 380 22.18 -5.80 -10.33
N VAL A 381 21.27 -6.78 -10.44
CA VAL A 381 21.57 -8.09 -11.05
C VAL A 381 21.97 -7.93 -12.53
N CYS A 382 21.32 -7.04 -13.27
CA CYS A 382 21.66 -6.80 -14.68
C CYS A 382 23.04 -6.14 -14.83
N ARG A 383 23.38 -5.19 -13.94
CA ARG A 383 24.64 -4.45 -13.97
C ARG A 383 25.81 -5.23 -13.39
N GLU A 384 25.65 -5.85 -12.23
CA GLU A 384 26.70 -6.45 -11.41
C GLU A 384 26.77 -7.97 -11.56
N GLY A 385 25.76 -8.59 -12.18
CA GLY A 385 25.63 -10.03 -12.33
C GLY A 385 24.90 -10.72 -11.18
N PRO A 386 24.52 -12.01 -11.33
CA PRO A 386 23.74 -12.74 -10.33
C PRO A 386 24.38 -12.82 -8.93
N SER A 387 25.71 -12.77 -8.85
CA SER A 387 26.46 -12.86 -7.59
C SER A 387 26.18 -11.72 -6.62
N VAL A 388 25.72 -10.56 -7.09
CA VAL A 388 25.34 -9.44 -6.21
C VAL A 388 24.27 -9.83 -5.18
N LEU A 389 23.41 -10.77 -5.57
CA LEU A 389 22.33 -11.24 -4.71
C LEU A 389 22.63 -12.59 -4.06
N ASN A 390 23.30 -13.54 -4.76
CA ASN A 390 23.39 -14.93 -4.33
C ASN A 390 24.80 -15.36 -3.85
N ALA A 391 25.76 -14.45 -3.69
CA ALA A 391 27.09 -14.77 -3.19
C ALA A 391 27.12 -15.11 -1.68
N THR A 392 26.09 -14.74 -0.93
CA THR A 392 26.04 -14.95 0.51
C THR A 392 25.20 -16.18 0.84
N GLU A 393 25.72 -17.06 1.69
CA GLU A 393 25.00 -18.22 2.21
C GLU A 393 25.05 -18.23 3.75
N LEU A 394 23.88 -18.48 4.37
CA LEU A 394 23.73 -18.64 5.81
C LEU A 394 22.61 -19.66 6.11
N ASN A 395 22.84 -20.57 7.03
CA ASN A 395 21.85 -21.57 7.46
C ASN A 395 21.18 -22.33 6.30
N GLY A 396 21.95 -22.66 5.25
CA GLY A 396 21.47 -23.36 4.05
C GLY A 396 20.58 -22.51 3.14
N ARG A 397 20.56 -21.19 3.32
CA ARG A 397 19.84 -20.24 2.48
C ARG A 397 20.80 -19.31 1.78
N THR A 398 20.52 -19.04 0.51
CA THR A 398 21.39 -18.21 -0.34
C THR A 398 20.68 -16.91 -0.67
N GLY A 399 21.41 -15.81 -0.63
CA GLY A 399 20.94 -14.50 -1.04
C GLY A 399 20.90 -13.46 0.06
N LEU A 400 20.45 -12.27 -0.31
CA LEU A 400 20.24 -11.14 0.58
C LEU A 400 18.73 -10.84 0.72
N ARG A 401 18.36 -10.29 1.85
CA ARG A 401 16.98 -9.88 2.14
C ARG A 401 16.94 -8.60 2.97
N SER A 402 16.06 -7.69 2.60
CA SER A 402 15.77 -6.52 3.39
C SER A 402 14.68 -6.82 4.41
N TYR A 403 14.98 -6.57 5.67
CA TYR A 403 14.02 -6.67 6.78
C TYR A 403 13.66 -5.28 7.26
N SER A 404 12.36 -4.96 7.29
CA SER A 404 11.84 -3.78 7.97
C SER A 404 11.69 -4.10 9.45
N VAL A 405 12.57 -3.60 10.30
CA VAL A 405 12.63 -3.98 11.72
C VAL A 405 12.14 -2.85 12.61
N SER A 406 11.21 -3.16 13.51
CA SER A 406 10.65 -2.23 14.49
C SER A 406 10.24 -2.94 15.80
N GLY A 407 9.62 -2.23 16.72
CA GLY A 407 9.26 -2.75 18.04
C GLY A 407 10.37 -2.56 19.07
N ARG A 408 10.63 -3.55 19.91
CA ARG A 408 11.48 -3.45 21.12
C ARG A 408 12.97 -3.63 20.86
N VAL A 409 13.50 -3.03 19.79
CA VAL A 409 14.93 -3.04 19.44
C VAL A 409 15.55 -1.64 19.55
N LYS A 410 16.87 -1.56 19.79
CA LYS A 410 17.58 -0.28 19.98
C LYS A 410 17.64 0.56 18.71
N GLU A 411 17.91 -0.07 17.58
CA GLU A 411 18.13 0.59 16.29
C GLU A 411 17.16 0.04 15.23
N PRO A 412 15.86 0.39 15.29
CA PRO A 412 14.91 0.00 14.26
C PRO A 412 15.28 0.61 12.90
N GLY A 413 14.88 -0.03 11.82
CA GLY A 413 15.18 0.41 10.45
C GLY A 413 15.22 -0.74 9.47
N VAL A 414 15.54 -0.45 8.21
CA VAL A 414 15.76 -1.49 7.20
C VAL A 414 17.14 -2.10 7.37
N LYS A 415 17.20 -3.42 7.51
CA LYS A 415 18.44 -4.19 7.65
C LYS A 415 18.58 -5.13 6.46
N LEU A 416 19.63 -4.94 5.66
CA LEU A 416 19.98 -5.83 4.56
C LEU A 416 20.92 -6.93 5.11
N LEU A 417 20.41 -8.16 5.21
CA LEU A 417 21.09 -9.29 5.82
C LEU A 417 21.01 -10.53 4.92
N PRO A 418 21.83 -11.59 5.18
CA PRO A 418 21.67 -12.88 4.51
C PRO A 418 20.26 -13.45 4.65
N ALA A 419 19.70 -14.05 3.61
CA ALA A 419 18.36 -14.64 3.59
C ALA A 419 18.15 -15.74 4.65
N GLY A 420 19.23 -16.36 5.12
CA GLY A 420 19.21 -17.35 6.22
C GLY A 420 19.27 -16.76 7.63
N SER A 421 19.16 -15.43 7.80
CA SER A 421 19.19 -14.80 9.12
C SER A 421 17.99 -15.22 9.97
N THR A 422 18.27 -15.51 11.24
CA THR A 422 17.26 -15.80 12.26
C THR A 422 16.80 -14.49 12.93
N ILE A 423 15.72 -14.55 13.70
CA ILE A 423 15.31 -13.36 14.47
C ILE A 423 16.40 -12.87 15.44
N THR A 424 17.18 -13.78 15.99
CA THR A 424 18.32 -13.43 16.85
C THR A 424 19.35 -12.59 16.10
N ASN A 425 19.74 -13.02 14.87
CA ASN A 425 20.65 -12.25 14.03
C ASN A 425 20.10 -10.86 13.68
N ILE A 426 18.79 -10.77 13.45
CA ILE A 426 18.12 -9.50 13.13
C ILE A 426 18.12 -8.56 14.35
N ILE A 427 17.80 -9.07 15.54
CA ILE A 427 17.86 -8.30 16.79
C ILE A 427 19.30 -7.81 17.06
N GLU A 428 20.31 -8.66 16.87
CA GLU A 428 21.73 -8.28 16.99
C GLU A 428 22.11 -7.16 16.01
N ALA A 429 21.67 -7.26 14.75
CA ALA A 429 21.91 -6.23 13.74
C ALA A 429 21.19 -4.90 14.06
N CYS A 430 20.22 -4.92 14.97
CA CYS A 430 19.55 -3.75 15.52
C CYS A 430 20.14 -3.28 16.87
N GLY A 431 21.36 -3.70 17.23
CA GLY A 431 22.02 -3.32 18.48
C GLY A 431 21.46 -4.00 19.74
N GLY A 432 20.61 -5.02 19.56
CA GLY A 432 19.96 -5.77 20.63
C GLY A 432 18.60 -5.22 21.03
N MET A 433 18.02 -5.83 22.07
CA MET A 433 16.77 -5.39 22.68
C MET A 433 16.92 -4.04 23.38
N LEU A 434 15.80 -3.30 23.51
CA LEU A 434 15.77 -2.11 24.35
C LEU A 434 16.22 -2.44 25.80
N GLU A 435 16.79 -1.47 26.49
CA GLU A 435 17.22 -1.66 27.88
C GLU A 435 16.04 -2.01 28.79
N GLY A 436 16.21 -3.05 29.62
CA GLY A 436 15.17 -3.54 30.51
C GLY A 436 14.13 -4.46 29.84
N HIS A 437 14.25 -4.76 28.55
CA HIS A 437 13.34 -5.63 27.80
C HIS A 437 13.97 -6.99 27.50
N THR A 438 13.22 -8.06 27.73
CA THR A 438 13.58 -9.43 27.36
C THR A 438 12.80 -9.87 26.14
N PHE A 439 13.44 -10.48 25.14
CA PHE A 439 12.79 -10.96 23.94
C PHE A 439 11.74 -12.06 24.27
N MET A 440 10.49 -11.83 23.86
CA MET A 440 9.36 -12.75 24.12
C MET A 440 8.78 -13.32 22.82
N ALA A 441 8.50 -12.49 21.82
CA ALA A 441 7.82 -12.87 20.59
C ALA A 441 8.21 -11.96 19.43
N TYR A 442 7.85 -12.36 18.23
CA TYR A 442 8.04 -11.54 17.04
C TYR A 442 6.99 -11.82 15.96
N GLN A 443 6.68 -10.80 15.20
CA GLN A 443 5.95 -10.88 13.95
C GLN A 443 6.99 -10.96 12.82
N PRO A 444 7.07 -12.03 12.00
CA PRO A 444 8.15 -12.17 11.01
C PRO A 444 7.90 -11.45 9.68
N GLY A 445 6.65 -11.20 9.30
CA GLY A 445 6.32 -10.73 7.95
C GLY A 445 5.05 -9.90 7.84
N GLY A 446 4.72 -9.12 8.85
CA GLY A 446 3.49 -8.33 8.94
C GLY A 446 2.34 -9.08 9.62
N PRO A 447 1.19 -8.41 9.87
CA PRO A 447 0.01 -9.01 10.50
C PRO A 447 -0.43 -10.33 9.86
N SER A 448 -0.32 -10.44 8.54
CA SER A 448 -0.65 -11.66 7.79
C SER A 448 0.15 -12.89 8.24
N SER A 449 1.34 -12.71 8.79
CA SER A 449 2.20 -13.80 9.27
C SER A 449 1.92 -14.25 10.71
N GLY A 450 1.16 -13.44 11.47
CA GLY A 450 0.89 -13.67 12.88
C GLY A 450 2.12 -13.51 13.79
N LEU A 451 2.10 -14.13 14.97
CA LEU A 451 3.14 -14.04 16.00
C LEU A 451 3.82 -15.39 16.27
N LEU A 452 5.15 -15.38 16.36
CA LEU A 452 5.96 -16.52 16.77
C LEU A 452 6.65 -16.23 18.10
N PRO A 453 6.77 -17.23 19.00
CA PRO A 453 7.42 -17.07 20.29
C PRO A 453 8.96 -17.09 20.15
N ALA A 454 9.65 -16.58 21.17
CA ALA A 454 11.11 -16.63 21.28
C ALA A 454 11.69 -18.06 21.23
N THR A 455 10.89 -19.07 21.56
CA THR A 455 11.30 -20.49 21.47
C THR A 455 11.49 -20.99 20.04
N ILE A 456 11.07 -20.22 19.03
CA ILE A 456 11.24 -20.48 17.59
C ILE A 456 12.27 -19.49 16.98
N ALA A 457 13.19 -18.97 17.78
CA ALA A 457 14.15 -17.95 17.36
C ALA A 457 15.23 -18.45 16.38
N ASP A 458 15.48 -19.75 16.30
CA ASP A 458 16.54 -20.36 15.48
C ASP A 458 16.13 -20.65 14.04
N VAL A 459 14.87 -20.44 13.68
CA VAL A 459 14.37 -20.66 12.32
C VAL A 459 14.79 -19.49 11.43
N PRO A 460 15.41 -19.76 10.24
CA PRO A 460 15.71 -18.70 9.28
C PRO A 460 14.44 -17.97 8.81
N LEU A 461 14.50 -16.63 8.76
CA LEU A 461 13.42 -15.82 8.25
C LEU A 461 13.56 -15.66 6.73
N ASP A 462 13.10 -16.67 5.99
CA ASP A 462 13.14 -16.68 4.53
C ASP A 462 11.89 -17.35 3.95
N PHE A 463 11.75 -17.38 2.63
CA PHE A 463 10.69 -18.10 1.95
C PHE A 463 10.74 -19.60 2.30
N ASP A 464 9.57 -20.19 2.49
CA ASP A 464 9.39 -21.63 2.72
C ASP A 464 10.01 -22.19 4.03
N THR A 465 10.41 -21.34 5.00
CA THR A 465 11.02 -21.77 6.27
C THR A 465 10.04 -21.75 7.45
N LEU A 466 9.09 -20.85 7.45
CA LEU A 466 8.17 -20.61 8.56
C LEU A 466 6.84 -21.37 8.45
N GLN A 467 6.52 -21.95 7.28
CA GLN A 467 5.27 -22.71 7.05
C GLN A 467 5.05 -23.87 8.02
N PRO A 468 6.07 -24.65 8.42
CA PRO A 468 5.89 -25.70 9.44
C PRO A 468 5.42 -25.17 10.80
N HIS A 469 5.61 -23.86 11.05
CA HIS A 469 5.20 -23.19 12.26
C HIS A 469 3.85 -22.47 12.13
N GLY A 470 3.21 -22.52 10.93
CA GLY A 470 1.94 -21.84 10.62
C GLY A 470 2.11 -20.36 10.28
N SER A 471 3.33 -19.94 9.88
CA SER A 471 3.68 -18.56 9.56
C SER A 471 4.42 -18.47 8.23
N PHE A 472 4.76 -17.28 7.79
CA PHE A 472 5.55 -17.02 6.58
C PHE A 472 6.26 -15.66 6.65
N ILE A 473 7.29 -15.47 5.82
CA ILE A 473 8.09 -14.24 5.83
C ILE A 473 7.36 -13.02 5.25
N GLY A 474 6.36 -13.22 4.40
CA GLY A 474 5.57 -12.14 3.80
C GLY A 474 6.43 -11.02 3.19
N SER A 475 6.16 -9.79 3.62
CA SER A 475 6.90 -8.59 3.24
C SER A 475 8.19 -8.35 4.04
N ALA A 476 8.58 -9.27 4.90
CA ALA A 476 9.72 -9.15 5.84
C ALA A 476 9.56 -7.96 6.82
N ALA A 477 8.33 -7.70 7.26
CA ALA A 477 8.00 -6.71 8.29
C ALA A 477 8.17 -7.35 9.68
N VAL A 478 9.33 -7.15 10.27
CA VAL A 478 9.71 -7.75 11.55
C VAL A 478 9.38 -6.79 12.69
N VAL A 479 8.41 -7.17 13.55
CA VAL A 479 8.11 -6.44 14.78
C VAL A 479 8.49 -7.28 15.98
N VAL A 480 9.40 -6.77 16.80
CA VAL A 480 9.93 -7.48 17.97
C VAL A 480 9.16 -7.07 19.23
N LEU A 481 8.67 -8.06 19.97
CA LEU A 481 7.94 -7.90 21.24
C LEU A 481 8.82 -8.36 22.41
N SER A 482 8.55 -7.81 23.57
CA SER A 482 9.24 -8.15 24.83
C SER A 482 8.29 -8.71 25.87
N ASP A 483 8.86 -9.11 27.00
CA ASP A 483 8.14 -9.53 28.22
C ASP A 483 7.24 -8.45 28.86
N HIS A 484 7.30 -7.20 28.37
CA HIS A 484 6.39 -6.12 28.76
C HIS A 484 5.14 -6.04 27.86
N ASP A 485 5.05 -6.84 26.83
CA ASP A 485 3.99 -6.81 25.83
C ASP A 485 3.08 -8.04 25.96
N SER A 486 1.86 -7.96 25.42
CA SER A 486 0.92 -9.08 25.41
C SER A 486 0.72 -9.58 23.96
N ALA A 487 0.93 -10.89 23.76
CA ALA A 487 0.69 -11.53 22.46
C ALA A 487 -0.80 -11.45 22.07
N ARG A 488 -1.69 -11.58 23.04
CA ARG A 488 -3.15 -11.42 22.86
C ARG A 488 -3.51 -10.01 22.37
N SER A 489 -2.97 -8.98 23.01
CA SER A 489 -3.23 -7.58 22.61
C SER A 489 -2.66 -7.29 21.24
N ALA A 490 -1.46 -7.78 20.93
CA ALA A 490 -0.85 -7.67 19.62
C ALA A 490 -1.69 -8.34 18.51
N ALA A 491 -2.20 -9.55 18.76
CA ALA A 491 -3.10 -10.24 17.81
C ALA A 491 -4.42 -9.48 17.60
N LEU A 492 -4.98 -8.89 18.65
CA LEU A 492 -6.20 -8.08 18.53
C LEU A 492 -5.93 -6.81 17.69
N ASN A 493 -4.77 -6.14 17.87
CA ASN A 493 -4.36 -5.01 17.03
C ASN A 493 -4.26 -5.43 15.56
N MET A 494 -3.60 -6.56 15.27
CA MET A 494 -3.49 -7.09 13.91
C MET A 494 -4.86 -7.39 13.30
N LEU A 495 -5.79 -7.94 14.08
CA LEU A 495 -7.10 -8.30 13.55
C LEU A 495 -8.01 -7.07 13.33
N ARG A 496 -7.88 -6.03 14.16
CA ARG A 496 -8.53 -4.73 13.91
C ARG A 496 -8.07 -4.09 12.59
N PHE A 497 -6.78 -4.24 12.27
CA PHE A 497 -6.28 -3.85 10.96
C PHE A 497 -7.01 -4.60 9.84
N PHE A 498 -7.14 -5.93 9.90
CA PHE A 498 -7.88 -6.69 8.88
C PHE A 498 -9.38 -6.35 8.84
N GLU A 499 -9.99 -6.02 9.97
CA GLU A 499 -11.38 -5.55 10.04
C GLU A 499 -11.54 -4.23 9.27
N SER A 500 -10.67 -3.24 9.55
CA SER A 500 -10.75 -1.91 8.92
C SER A 500 -10.40 -1.92 7.43
N GLU A 501 -9.46 -2.78 7.02
CA GLU A 501 -8.97 -2.86 5.64
C GLU A 501 -9.73 -3.88 4.76
N SER A 502 -10.75 -4.53 5.30
CA SER A 502 -11.61 -5.40 4.51
C SER A 502 -12.33 -4.61 3.41
N CYS A 503 -12.10 -4.95 2.14
CA CYS A 503 -12.77 -4.30 1.01
C CYS A 503 -14.29 -4.54 0.97
N GLY A 504 -14.83 -5.41 1.82
CA GLY A 504 -16.24 -5.72 1.93
C GLY A 504 -16.80 -6.66 0.85
N GLN A 505 -16.01 -7.09 -0.13
CA GLN A 505 -16.50 -7.89 -1.27
C GLN A 505 -17.02 -9.26 -0.84
N CYS A 506 -16.24 -10.05 -0.10
CA CYS A 506 -16.63 -11.40 0.30
C CYS A 506 -17.10 -11.47 1.76
N THR A 507 -18.19 -12.23 2.00
CA THR A 507 -18.81 -12.35 3.32
C THR A 507 -17.87 -12.98 4.37
N PRO A 508 -17.08 -14.02 4.08
CA PRO A 508 -16.18 -14.63 5.07
C PRO A 508 -15.21 -13.63 5.68
N CYS A 509 -14.57 -12.79 4.86
CA CYS A 509 -13.65 -11.76 5.32
C CYS A 509 -14.42 -10.63 6.06
N ARG A 510 -15.38 -9.97 5.38
CA ARG A 510 -16.10 -8.82 5.93
C ARG A 510 -16.75 -9.10 7.29
N VAL A 511 -17.49 -10.20 7.40
CA VAL A 511 -18.20 -10.58 8.63
C VAL A 511 -17.28 -11.33 9.60
N GLY A 512 -16.33 -12.10 9.06
CA GLY A 512 -15.40 -12.89 9.85
C GLY A 512 -14.47 -12.02 10.68
N CYS A 513 -13.83 -11.02 10.09
CA CYS A 513 -12.94 -10.09 10.81
C CYS A 513 -13.71 -9.36 11.93
N GLU A 514 -14.90 -8.79 11.63
CA GLU A 514 -15.74 -8.11 12.63
C GLU A 514 -16.11 -9.02 13.81
N LYS A 515 -16.53 -10.26 13.52
CA LYS A 515 -16.91 -11.20 14.57
C LYS A 515 -15.71 -11.68 15.38
N ALA A 516 -14.59 -11.93 14.73
CA ALA A 516 -13.36 -12.33 15.41
C ALA A 516 -12.85 -11.23 16.35
N VAL A 517 -12.83 -9.96 15.92
CA VAL A 517 -12.49 -8.83 16.80
C VAL A 517 -13.39 -8.81 18.05
N LYS A 518 -14.71 -8.96 17.89
CA LYS A 518 -15.66 -9.00 19.02
C LYS A 518 -15.39 -10.17 19.97
N LEU A 519 -15.08 -11.35 19.45
CA LEU A 519 -14.76 -12.53 20.27
C LEU A 519 -13.42 -12.36 21.01
N MET A 520 -12.42 -11.77 20.37
CA MET A 520 -11.11 -11.52 20.97
C MET A 520 -11.13 -10.42 22.05
N GLN A 521 -12.12 -9.55 22.05
CA GLN A 521 -12.32 -8.53 23.10
C GLN A 521 -12.89 -9.10 24.41
N ALA A 522 -13.44 -10.33 24.40
CA ALA A 522 -13.95 -10.98 25.62
C ALA A 522 -12.80 -11.29 26.59
N ASP A 523 -13.08 -11.34 27.89
CA ASP A 523 -12.06 -11.62 28.93
C ASP A 523 -11.32 -12.96 28.68
N ARG A 524 -12.01 -13.93 28.13
CA ARG A 524 -11.48 -15.23 27.73
C ARG A 524 -11.93 -15.57 26.31
N TRP A 525 -11.00 -16.03 25.47
CA TRP A 525 -11.33 -16.44 24.11
C TRP A 525 -12.03 -17.79 24.06
N ASP A 526 -13.10 -17.89 23.26
CA ASP A 526 -13.66 -19.19 22.85
C ASP A 526 -12.82 -19.70 21.66
N ALA A 527 -11.77 -20.46 21.99
CA ALA A 527 -10.82 -20.97 21.02
C ALA A 527 -11.47 -21.86 19.95
N ALA A 528 -12.51 -22.64 20.33
CA ALA A 528 -13.21 -23.51 19.38
C ALA A 528 -14.02 -22.69 18.37
N LEU A 529 -14.80 -21.73 18.86
CA LEU A 529 -15.58 -20.85 17.99
C LEU A 529 -14.69 -19.97 17.10
N LEU A 530 -13.57 -19.47 17.62
CA LEU A 530 -12.58 -18.72 16.83
C LEU A 530 -11.97 -19.60 15.74
N GLU A 531 -11.65 -20.87 16.00
CA GLU A 531 -11.11 -21.79 14.99
C GLU A 531 -12.12 -22.08 13.87
N ASP A 532 -13.41 -22.33 14.19
CA ASP A 532 -14.46 -22.51 13.18
C ASP A 532 -14.59 -21.28 12.27
N LEU A 533 -14.47 -20.09 12.86
CA LEU A 533 -14.50 -18.82 12.11
C LEU A 533 -13.25 -18.65 11.25
N CYS A 534 -12.07 -18.95 11.79
CA CYS A 534 -10.80 -18.92 11.09
C CYS A 534 -10.80 -19.84 9.86
N GLN A 535 -11.29 -21.08 10.03
CA GLN A 535 -11.40 -22.02 8.92
C GLN A 535 -12.34 -21.51 7.82
N THR A 536 -13.47 -20.91 8.19
CA THR A 536 -14.41 -20.31 7.23
C THR A 536 -13.77 -19.16 6.46
N MET A 537 -12.99 -18.30 7.13
CA MET A 537 -12.31 -17.17 6.51
C MET A 537 -11.22 -17.64 5.54
N GLU A 538 -10.42 -18.61 5.94
CA GLU A 538 -9.34 -19.17 5.11
C GLU A 538 -9.88 -19.84 3.85
N ASP A 539 -10.89 -20.73 3.98
CA ASP A 539 -11.41 -21.54 2.88
C ASP A 539 -12.23 -20.73 1.85
N ALA A 540 -12.94 -19.70 2.29
CA ALA A 540 -13.98 -19.06 1.48
C ALA A 540 -13.73 -17.57 1.17
N SER A 541 -12.63 -16.99 1.62
CA SER A 541 -12.25 -15.63 1.22
C SER A 541 -11.64 -15.60 -0.19
N ILE A 542 -11.94 -14.54 -0.96
CA ILE A 542 -11.49 -14.39 -2.36
C ILE A 542 -9.97 -14.15 -2.46
N CYS A 543 -9.39 -13.43 -1.51
CA CYS A 543 -7.99 -12.99 -1.58
C CYS A 543 -7.22 -13.27 -0.29
N GLY A 544 -5.90 -13.06 -0.37
CA GLY A 544 -4.96 -13.30 0.73
C GLY A 544 -5.27 -12.52 2.02
N LEU A 545 -5.94 -11.36 1.96
CA LEU A 545 -6.31 -10.60 3.15
C LEU A 545 -7.19 -11.45 4.09
N GLY A 546 -8.34 -11.92 3.59
CA GLY A 546 -9.24 -12.71 4.41
C GLY A 546 -8.72 -14.13 4.71
N GLN A 547 -7.87 -14.69 3.85
CA GLN A 547 -7.25 -16.01 4.06
C GLN A 547 -6.16 -15.96 5.13
N ALA A 548 -5.46 -14.85 5.31
CA ALA A 548 -4.37 -14.70 6.26
C ALA A 548 -4.79 -14.07 7.60
N ALA A 549 -5.91 -13.37 7.65
CA ALA A 549 -6.45 -12.77 8.88
C ALA A 549 -6.60 -13.77 10.07
N PRO A 550 -6.85 -15.08 9.87
CA PRO A 550 -6.82 -16.09 10.92
C PRO A 550 -5.46 -16.31 11.61
N ASN A 551 -4.33 -16.03 10.95
CA ASN A 551 -3.01 -16.40 11.45
C ASN A 551 -2.66 -15.79 12.82
N PRO A 552 -2.90 -14.50 13.11
CA PRO A 552 -2.69 -13.95 14.45
C PRO A 552 -3.47 -14.69 15.54
N ILE A 553 -4.70 -15.07 15.26
CA ILE A 553 -5.57 -15.79 16.22
C ILE A 553 -5.00 -17.17 16.52
N ARG A 554 -4.78 -17.97 15.48
CA ARG A 554 -4.31 -19.36 15.58
C ARG A 554 -2.96 -19.46 16.26
N LEU A 555 -2.03 -18.56 15.93
CA LEU A 555 -0.69 -18.59 16.50
C LEU A 555 -0.66 -18.17 17.97
N VAL A 556 -1.51 -17.25 18.39
CA VAL A 556 -1.64 -16.89 19.80
C VAL A 556 -2.28 -18.03 20.60
N ILE A 557 -3.37 -18.63 20.12
CA ILE A 557 -3.99 -19.81 20.76
C ILE A 557 -2.97 -20.94 20.89
N LYS A 558 -2.14 -21.16 19.87
CA LYS A 558 -1.14 -22.25 19.84
C LYS A 558 0.06 -22.02 20.76
N HIS A 559 0.59 -20.81 20.80
CA HIS A 559 1.89 -20.51 21.39
C HIS A 559 1.82 -19.74 22.72
N PHE A 560 0.68 -19.11 23.01
CA PHE A 560 0.45 -18.28 24.20
C PHE A 560 -0.91 -18.65 24.86
N PRO A 561 -1.16 -19.95 25.13
CA PRO A 561 -2.47 -20.40 25.64
C PRO A 561 -2.82 -19.82 27.01
N GLU A 562 -1.84 -19.34 27.78
CA GLU A 562 -2.05 -18.67 29.07
C GLU A 562 -2.63 -17.26 28.94
N GLU A 563 -2.56 -16.65 27.76
CA GLU A 563 -3.11 -15.31 27.52
C GLU A 563 -4.55 -15.33 26.94
N VAL A 564 -5.11 -16.50 26.61
CA VAL A 564 -6.39 -16.61 25.87
C VAL A 564 -7.55 -17.17 26.69
#